data_876c7438ded45766785db1dc760e01b9
#
_entry.id   876c7438ded45766785db1dc760e01b9
#
_cell.length_a   1.000
_cell.length_b   1.000
_cell.length_c   1.000
_cell.angle_alpha   90.00
_cell.angle_beta   90.00
_cell.angle_gamma   90.00
#
_symmetry.space_group_name_H-M   'P 1'
#
loop_
_entity.id
_entity.type
_entity.pdbx_description
1 polymer ?
#
loop_
_entity_poly.entity_id
_entity_poly.type
_entity_poly.pdbx_seq_one_letter_code
_entity_poly.pdbx_strand_id
1 'polypeptide(L)'
;TIKVTELAKQFYLSESALRRRFKEEVGISINEYVNQRKIEESKMMLQSGVPVGEIARRLSFYDLSHYYRTFKKYTGMTPQYFRDTNVVA
;
A
#
# COMPACT_ATOMS: atom_id res chain seq x y z
N THR A 1 -3.25 5.01 -7.61
CA THR A 1 -2.14 4.05 -7.44
C THR A 1 -0.91 4.53 -8.19
N ILE A 2 0.23 4.58 -7.53
CA ILE A 2 1.48 5.01 -8.15
C ILE A 2 2.03 3.86 -8.98
N LYS A 3 2.26 4.13 -10.28
CA LYS A 3 2.90 3.16 -11.17
C LYS A 3 4.35 3.59 -11.39
N VAL A 4 5.28 2.69 -11.09
CA VAL A 4 6.72 2.98 -11.19
C VAL A 4 7.12 3.34 -12.61
N THR A 5 6.53 2.68 -13.61
CA THR A 5 6.83 2.97 -15.01
C THR A 5 6.44 4.39 -15.40
N GLU A 6 5.29 4.87 -14.94
CA GLU A 6 4.84 6.24 -15.21
C GLU A 6 5.72 7.26 -14.49
N LEU A 7 6.09 6.97 -13.25
CA LEU A 7 6.96 7.83 -12.47
C LEU A 7 8.34 7.95 -13.11
N ALA A 8 8.89 6.83 -13.60
CA ALA A 8 10.16 6.82 -14.29
C ALA A 8 10.14 7.71 -15.54
N LYS A 9 9.04 7.66 -16.29
CA LYS A 9 8.86 8.50 -17.47
C LYS A 9 8.86 9.99 -17.12
N GLN A 10 8.20 10.36 -16.03
CA GLN A 10 8.15 11.75 -15.58
C GLN A 10 9.52 12.32 -15.29
N PHE A 11 10.42 11.52 -14.75
CA PHE A 11 11.77 11.96 -14.40
C PHE A 11 12.81 11.63 -15.48
N TYR A 12 12.38 11.15 -16.64
CA TYR A 12 13.27 10.77 -17.73
C TYR A 12 14.33 9.75 -17.33
N LEU A 13 13.94 8.83 -16.44
CA LEU A 13 14.82 7.78 -15.92
C LEU A 13 14.31 6.41 -16.36
N SER A 14 15.22 5.45 -16.45
CA SER A 14 14.81 4.06 -16.55
C SER A 14 14.18 3.62 -15.23
N GLU A 15 13.34 2.59 -15.27
CA GLU A 15 12.74 2.06 -14.05
C GLU A 15 13.79 1.62 -13.04
N SER A 16 14.85 0.95 -13.51
CA SER A 16 15.94 0.51 -12.64
C SER A 16 16.67 1.66 -11.98
N ALA A 17 16.95 2.72 -12.73
CA ALA A 17 17.63 3.91 -12.20
C ALA A 17 16.75 4.62 -11.17
N LEU A 18 15.45 4.73 -11.43
CA LEU A 18 14.52 5.34 -10.48
C LEU A 18 14.45 4.55 -9.18
N ARG A 19 14.33 3.21 -9.27
CA ARG A 19 14.26 2.36 -8.09
C ARG A 19 15.51 2.48 -7.23
N ARG A 20 16.68 2.48 -7.85
CA ARG A 20 17.95 2.62 -7.15
C ARG A 20 18.05 3.98 -6.47
N ARG A 21 17.75 5.03 -7.20
CA ARG A 21 17.83 6.39 -6.68
C ARG A 21 16.87 6.64 -5.53
N PHE A 22 15.65 6.15 -5.68
CA PHE A 22 14.64 6.26 -4.63
C PHE A 22 15.13 5.59 -3.34
N LYS A 23 15.65 4.37 -3.45
CA LYS A 23 16.12 3.64 -2.27
C LYS A 23 17.31 4.33 -1.60
N GLU A 24 18.21 4.89 -2.39
CA GLU A 24 19.35 5.64 -1.86
C GLU A 24 18.92 6.88 -1.10
N GLU A 25 17.95 7.61 -1.61
CA GLU A 25 17.51 8.88 -1.02
C GLU A 25 16.52 8.70 0.12
N VAL A 26 15.62 7.72 0.01
CA VAL A 26 14.51 7.53 0.95
C VAL A 26 14.80 6.45 1.98
N GLY A 27 15.68 5.50 1.66
CA GLY A 27 16.07 4.42 2.56
C GLY A 27 15.24 3.15 2.44
N ILE A 28 14.13 3.17 1.71
CA ILE A 28 13.31 1.99 1.45
C ILE A 28 13.02 1.90 -0.05
N SER A 29 12.66 0.71 -0.52
CA SER A 29 12.33 0.52 -1.94
C SER A 29 11.02 1.23 -2.31
N ILE A 30 10.86 1.55 -3.59
CA ILE A 30 9.60 2.11 -4.10
C ILE A 30 8.45 1.17 -3.79
N ASN A 31 8.63 -0.14 -3.94
CA ASN A 31 7.57 -1.10 -3.67
C ASN A 31 7.13 -1.06 -2.21
N GLU A 32 8.08 -0.98 -1.28
CA GLU A 32 7.74 -0.85 0.13
C GLU A 32 7.02 0.46 0.42
N TYR A 33 7.49 1.54 -0.15
CA TYR A 33 6.85 2.85 -0.01
C TYR A 33 5.41 2.81 -0.50
N VAL A 34 5.19 2.27 -1.70
CA VAL A 34 3.85 2.15 -2.28
C VAL A 34 2.95 1.28 -1.41
N ASN A 35 3.46 0.15 -0.93
CA ASN A 35 2.68 -0.74 -0.06
C ASN A 35 2.32 -0.07 1.26
N GLN A 36 3.25 0.67 1.86
CA GLN A 36 2.96 1.42 3.08
C GLN A 36 1.87 2.46 2.86
N ARG A 37 1.93 3.17 1.74
CA ARG A 37 0.91 4.16 1.38
C ARG A 37 -0.45 3.51 1.17
N LYS A 38 -0.48 2.36 0.48
CA LYS A 38 -1.73 1.61 0.29
C LYS A 38 -2.32 1.18 1.63
N ILE A 39 -1.50 0.71 2.55
CA ILE A 39 -1.99 0.28 3.86
C ILE A 39 -2.55 1.46 4.65
N GLU A 40 -1.89 2.61 4.63
CA GLU A 40 -2.42 3.81 5.30
C GLU A 40 -3.78 4.21 4.72
N GLU A 41 -3.91 4.19 3.41
CA GLU A 41 -5.17 4.48 2.74
C GLU A 41 -6.24 3.45 3.09
N SER A 42 -5.86 2.17 3.17
CA SER A 42 -6.79 1.10 3.53
C SER A 42 -7.34 1.26 4.95
N LYS A 43 -6.56 1.78 5.87
CA LYS A 43 -7.02 2.04 7.24
C LYS A 43 -8.21 2.99 7.26
N MET A 44 -8.15 4.05 6.49
CA MET A 44 -9.25 5.01 6.38
C MET A 44 -10.49 4.36 5.77
N MET A 45 -10.30 3.54 4.75
CA MET A 45 -11.41 2.82 4.10
C MET A 45 -12.05 1.81 5.07
N LEU A 46 -11.23 1.10 5.84
CA LEU A 46 -11.75 0.18 6.86
C LEU A 46 -12.61 0.91 7.89
N GLN A 47 -12.14 2.04 8.36
CA GLN A 47 -12.88 2.85 9.34
C GLN A 47 -14.18 3.41 8.75
N SER A 48 -14.20 3.66 7.45
CA SER A 48 -15.39 4.12 6.74
C SER A 48 -16.39 3.00 6.41
N GLY A 49 -16.06 1.75 6.75
CA GLY A 49 -16.97 0.63 6.53
C GLY A 49 -16.89 -0.01 5.15
N VAL A 50 -15.87 0.31 4.36
CA VAL A 50 -15.70 -0.30 3.04
C VAL A 50 -15.37 -1.78 3.19
N PRO A 51 -16.04 -2.68 2.45
CA PRO A 51 -15.74 -4.11 2.53
C PRO A 51 -14.30 -4.43 2.16
N VAL A 52 -13.70 -5.41 2.84
CA VAL A 52 -12.28 -5.73 2.68
C VAL A 52 -11.93 -6.11 1.24
N GLY A 53 -12.80 -6.88 0.58
CA GLY A 53 -12.59 -7.25 -0.81
C GLY A 53 -12.57 -6.06 -1.75
N GLU A 54 -13.42 -5.08 -1.48
CA GLU A 54 -13.45 -3.86 -2.28
C GLU A 54 -12.21 -3.00 -2.05
N ILE A 55 -11.72 -2.94 -0.82
CA ILE A 55 -10.48 -2.24 -0.50
C ILE A 55 -9.32 -2.83 -1.30
N ALA A 56 -9.18 -4.16 -1.26
CA ALA A 56 -8.12 -4.85 -1.98
C ALA A 56 -8.16 -4.53 -3.47
N ARG A 57 -9.36 -4.52 -4.05
CA ARG A 57 -9.56 -4.22 -5.46
C ARG A 57 -9.22 -2.77 -5.78
N ARG A 58 -9.72 -1.82 -5.00
CA ARG A 58 -9.51 -0.38 -5.25
C ARG A 58 -8.04 0.01 -5.12
N LEU A 59 -7.32 -0.61 -4.20
CA LEU A 59 -5.91 -0.30 -3.96
C LEU A 59 -4.97 -1.17 -4.80
N SER A 60 -5.53 -1.93 -5.74
CA SER A 60 -4.75 -2.72 -6.71
C SER A 60 -3.85 -3.77 -6.05
N PHE A 61 -4.32 -4.42 -5.00
CA PHE A 61 -3.69 -5.63 -4.51
C PHE A 61 -4.00 -6.79 -5.46
N TYR A 62 -3.08 -7.72 -5.57
CA TYR A 62 -3.23 -8.85 -6.49
C TYR A 62 -4.49 -9.66 -6.16
N ASP A 63 -4.68 -9.97 -4.88
CA ASP A 63 -5.87 -10.64 -4.38
C ASP A 63 -6.07 -10.28 -2.90
N LEU A 64 -7.14 -10.81 -2.31
CA LEU A 64 -7.46 -10.55 -0.91
C LEU A 64 -6.38 -11.08 0.03
N SER A 65 -5.82 -12.24 -0.28
CA SER A 65 -4.74 -12.83 0.52
C SER A 65 -3.49 -11.96 0.54
N HIS A 66 -3.14 -11.37 -0.60
CA HIS A 66 -2.02 -10.42 -0.69
C HIS A 66 -2.26 -9.20 0.18
N TYR A 67 -3.47 -8.66 0.15
CA TYR A 67 -3.83 -7.53 1.01
C TYR A 67 -3.71 -7.89 2.49
N TYR A 68 -4.25 -9.05 2.90
CA TYR A 68 -4.16 -9.50 4.29
C TYR A 68 -2.72 -9.63 4.76
N ARG A 69 -1.87 -10.28 3.96
CA ARG A 69 -0.46 -10.45 4.32
C ARG A 69 0.26 -9.12 4.44
N THR A 70 0.02 -8.22 3.51
CA THR A 70 0.65 -6.90 3.49
C THR A 70 0.19 -6.07 4.69
N PHE A 71 -1.11 -6.07 4.96
CA PHE A 71 -1.66 -5.34 6.10
C PHE A 71 -1.06 -5.85 7.41
N LYS A 72 -1.01 -7.16 7.58
CA LYS A 72 -0.44 -7.76 8.80
C LYS A 72 1.05 -7.47 8.94
N LYS A 73 1.76 -7.44 7.84
CA LYS A 73 3.20 -7.11 7.85
C LYS A 73 3.45 -5.71 8.41
N TYR A 74 2.65 -4.73 8.04
CA TYR A 74 2.87 -3.33 8.43
C TYR A 74 2.14 -2.91 9.71
N THR A 75 1.09 -3.61 10.11
CA THR A 75 0.30 -3.23 11.29
C THR A 75 0.35 -4.25 12.42
N GLY A 76 0.77 -5.48 12.14
CA GLY A 76 0.76 -6.57 13.11
C GLY A 76 -0.61 -7.20 13.33
N MET A 77 -1.64 -6.78 12.61
CA MET A 77 -3.00 -7.28 12.78
C MET A 77 -3.71 -7.47 11.44
N THR A 78 -4.82 -8.18 11.45
CA THR A 78 -5.65 -8.33 10.24
C THR A 78 -6.47 -7.06 10.00
N PRO A 79 -6.92 -6.83 8.75
CA PRO A 79 -7.80 -5.70 8.47
C PRO A 79 -9.08 -5.70 9.29
N GLN A 80 -9.70 -6.87 9.50
CA GLN A 80 -10.91 -6.97 10.30
C GLN A 80 -10.66 -6.65 11.77
N TYR A 81 -9.56 -7.16 12.32
CA TYR A 81 -9.20 -6.85 13.69
C TYR A 81 -8.97 -5.34 13.86
N PHE A 82 -8.28 -4.73 12.91
CA PHE A 82 -8.07 -3.28 12.92
C PHE A 82 -9.40 -2.53 12.90
N ARG A 83 -10.32 -2.93 12.02
CA ARG A 83 -11.66 -2.30 11.94
C ARG A 83 -12.40 -2.41 13.27
N ASP A 84 -12.38 -3.59 13.88
CA ASP A 84 -13.15 -3.86 15.09
C ASP A 84 -12.58 -3.14 16.31
N THR A 85 -11.25 -2.98 16.37
CA THR A 85 -10.59 -2.40 17.55
C THR A 85 -10.35 -0.90 17.40
N ASN A 86 -10.42 -0.35 16.20
CA ASN A 86 -10.17 1.08 15.93
C ASN A 86 -11.44 1.79 15.49
N VAL A 87 -12.59 1.34 15.94
CA VAL A 87 -13.86 2.02 15.67
C VAL A 87 -13.90 3.30 16.48
N VAL A 88 -14.08 4.41 15.77
CA VAL A 88 -14.29 5.71 16.42
C VAL A 88 -15.74 5.76 16.85
N ALA A 89 -15.97 5.81 18.14
CA ALA A 89 -17.31 5.87 18.69
C ALA A 89 -17.96 7.23 18.37
#